data_00dd058898f44e83929b61b46ddc25cd
#
_entry.id   00dd058898f44e83929b61b46ddc25cd
#
_cell.length_a   1.000
_cell.length_b   1.000
_cell.length_c   1.000
_cell.angle_alpha   90.00
_cell.angle_beta   90.00
_cell.angle_gamma   90.00
#
_symmetry.space_group_name_H-M   'P 1'
#
loop_
_entity.id
_entity.type
_entity.pdbx_description
1 polymer ?
#
loop_
_entity_poly.entity_id
_entity_poly.type
_entity_poly.pdbx_seq_one_letter_code
_entity_poly.pdbx_strand_id
1 'polypeptide(L)'
;VNNRSRLKKSDYSKKLVGQVKQEIRLSNTFVNKYLFKFIKMNVKKYIKKSTNKNLKKINLKSFWIVRQYKNEYNPVHFHGGHISGVGYLKIPKNITKGTKRLKTNGTIDFIHGSKSFLNNSLYNHNPKVGDMIIFPNYLMHTAYPFKREGERRSFSFNLDIDKKTFDVFNG
;
A
#
# COMPACT_ATOMS: atom_id res chain seq x y z
N VAL A 1 14.52 12.59 2.39
CA VAL A 1 14.53 11.57 1.30
C VAL A 1 15.56 11.89 0.21
N ASN A 2 16.25 13.04 0.26
CA ASN A 2 17.21 13.45 -0.79
C ASN A 2 18.68 13.27 -0.39
N ASN A 3 19.01 12.84 0.83
CA ASN A 3 20.39 12.61 1.27
C ASN A 3 20.83 11.18 0.92
N ARG A 4 21.71 11.02 -0.05
CA ARG A 4 22.17 9.73 -0.60
C ARG A 4 22.75 8.77 0.46
N SER A 5 23.49 9.25 1.43
CA SER A 5 24.10 8.40 2.47
C SER A 5 23.07 7.83 3.44
N ARG A 6 22.08 8.64 3.86
CA ARG A 6 20.95 8.20 4.68
C ARG A 6 20.05 7.25 3.93
N LEU A 7 19.84 7.45 2.63
CA LEU A 7 19.02 6.57 1.80
C LEU A 7 19.60 5.16 1.72
N LYS A 8 20.91 5.00 1.54
CA LYS A 8 21.58 3.69 1.54
C LYS A 8 21.38 2.92 2.84
N LYS A 9 21.50 3.59 4.00
CA LYS A 9 21.30 2.95 5.33
C LYS A 9 19.85 2.54 5.59
N SER A 10 18.89 3.20 4.97
CA SER A 10 17.44 2.95 5.14
C SER A 10 16.83 2.16 3.99
N ASP A 11 17.61 1.73 3.03
CA ASP A 11 17.15 0.91 1.90
C ASP A 11 16.80 -0.49 2.39
N TYR A 12 15.56 -0.87 2.14
CA TYR A 12 14.95 -2.12 2.58
C TYR A 12 14.52 -3.01 1.40
N SER A 13 14.79 -2.58 0.17
CA SER A 13 14.33 -3.24 -1.06
C SER A 13 14.66 -4.73 -1.10
N LYS A 14 15.85 -5.13 -0.66
CA LYS A 14 16.27 -6.54 -0.63
C LYS A 14 15.42 -7.45 0.28
N LYS A 15 14.61 -6.89 1.17
CA LYS A 15 13.75 -7.61 2.12
C LYS A 15 12.27 -7.57 1.75
N LEU A 16 11.94 -6.91 0.64
CA LEU A 16 10.59 -6.77 0.14
C LEU A 16 10.46 -7.45 -1.23
N VAL A 17 9.23 -7.75 -1.62
CA VAL A 17 8.96 -8.50 -2.87
C VAL A 17 9.05 -7.64 -4.13
N GLY A 18 9.07 -6.32 -3.96
CA GLY A 18 9.06 -5.37 -5.06
C GLY A 18 10.26 -5.53 -6.00
N GLN A 19 10.00 -5.59 -7.29
CA GLN A 19 11.03 -5.49 -8.33
C GLN A 19 11.28 -4.00 -8.64
N VAL A 20 11.69 -3.27 -7.60
CA VAL A 20 11.92 -1.83 -7.60
C VAL A 20 13.29 -1.51 -7.02
N LYS A 21 13.93 -0.47 -7.53
CA LYS A 21 15.30 -0.09 -7.12
C LYS A 21 15.38 0.46 -5.71
N GLN A 22 14.29 1.02 -5.17
CA GLN A 22 14.38 1.71 -3.90
C GLN A 22 13.10 1.65 -3.07
N GLU A 23 13.21 1.00 -1.90
CA GLU A 23 12.21 0.98 -0.86
C GLU A 23 12.84 1.40 0.47
N ILE A 24 12.43 2.55 0.99
CA ILE A 24 13.08 3.22 2.12
C ILE A 24 12.22 3.03 3.36
N ARG A 25 12.71 2.28 4.33
CA ARG A 25 12.05 2.16 5.63
C ARG A 25 12.22 3.44 6.44
N LEU A 26 11.13 3.98 6.95
CA LEU A 26 11.16 5.08 7.92
C LEU A 26 11.17 4.52 9.34
N SER A 27 11.86 5.23 10.25
CA SER A 27 11.86 4.83 11.67
C SER A 27 10.47 5.00 12.27
N ASN A 28 10.09 4.07 13.14
CA ASN A 28 8.81 4.17 13.85
C ASN A 28 8.71 5.46 14.68
N THR A 29 9.82 5.95 15.23
CA THR A 29 9.87 7.22 15.96
C THR A 29 9.44 8.39 15.08
N PHE A 30 9.98 8.49 13.86
CA PHE A 30 9.60 9.53 12.92
C PHE A 30 8.13 9.42 12.52
N VAL A 31 7.68 8.21 12.16
CA VAL A 31 6.30 7.98 11.71
C VAL A 31 5.32 8.28 12.85
N ASN A 32 5.60 7.84 14.06
CA ASN A 32 4.75 8.10 15.24
C ASN A 32 4.62 9.61 15.52
N LYS A 33 5.70 10.36 15.38
CA LYS A 33 5.72 11.80 15.64
C LYS A 33 4.91 12.59 14.60
N TYR A 34 5.02 12.25 13.31
CA TYR A 34 4.55 13.12 12.23
C TYR A 34 3.36 12.57 11.42
N LEU A 35 3.21 11.24 11.31
CA LEU A 35 2.27 10.63 10.37
C LEU A 35 1.22 9.74 11.05
N PHE A 36 1.55 9.17 12.19
CA PHE A 36 0.73 8.11 12.79
C PHE A 36 -0.65 8.58 13.24
N LYS A 37 -0.77 9.84 13.70
CA LYS A 37 -2.07 10.42 14.07
C LYS A 37 -3.06 10.38 12.90
N PHE A 38 -2.60 10.78 11.71
CA PHE A 38 -3.40 10.76 10.48
C PHE A 38 -3.77 9.33 10.07
N ILE A 39 -2.78 8.40 10.05
CA ILE A 39 -3.02 7.00 9.72
C ILE A 39 -4.01 6.36 10.68
N LYS A 40 -3.79 6.53 11.98
CA LYS A 40 -4.66 6.02 13.05
C LYS A 40 -6.11 6.48 12.91
N MET A 41 -6.33 7.76 12.62
CA MET A 41 -7.66 8.32 12.41
C MET A 41 -8.38 7.63 11.23
N ASN A 42 -7.71 7.47 10.10
CA ASN A 42 -8.30 6.85 8.90
C ASN A 42 -8.53 5.35 9.08
N VAL A 43 -7.62 4.64 9.73
CA VAL A 43 -7.81 3.21 10.04
C VAL A 43 -8.98 3.00 11.01
N LYS A 44 -9.14 3.85 12.01
CA LYS A 44 -10.33 3.80 12.89
C LYS A 44 -11.64 4.00 12.10
N LYS A 45 -11.67 4.97 11.18
CA LYS A 45 -12.84 5.19 10.31
C LYS A 45 -13.11 3.99 9.42
N TYR A 46 -12.04 3.40 8.81
CA TYR A 46 -12.14 2.21 7.98
C TYR A 46 -12.77 1.04 8.75
N ILE A 47 -12.22 0.68 9.91
CA ILE A 47 -12.74 -0.44 10.72
C ILE A 47 -14.17 -0.14 11.21
N LYS A 48 -14.45 1.06 11.69
CA LYS A 48 -15.81 1.42 12.10
C LYS A 48 -16.82 1.27 10.97
N LYS A 49 -16.45 1.74 9.75
CA LYS A 49 -17.32 1.65 8.58
C LYS A 49 -17.51 0.21 8.10
N SER A 50 -16.46 -0.60 8.14
CA SER A 50 -16.48 -1.98 7.61
C SER A 50 -17.12 -2.98 8.58
N THR A 51 -17.01 -2.77 9.87
CA THR A 51 -17.33 -3.78 10.89
C THR A 51 -18.27 -3.28 11.99
N ASN A 52 -18.63 -1.99 11.97
CA ASN A 52 -19.34 -1.28 13.05
C ASN A 52 -18.64 -1.33 14.43
N LYS A 53 -17.36 -1.74 14.50
CA LYS A 53 -16.60 -1.83 15.76
C LYS A 53 -15.68 -0.63 15.96
N ASN A 54 -15.38 -0.30 17.21
CA ASN A 54 -14.43 0.75 17.57
C ASN A 54 -13.11 0.13 18.00
N LEU A 55 -12.01 0.52 17.33
CA LEU A 55 -10.66 0.09 17.71
C LEU A 55 -10.21 0.80 18.99
N LYS A 56 -9.72 0.01 19.95
CA LYS A 56 -9.08 0.49 21.18
C LYS A 56 -7.57 0.70 20.98
N LYS A 57 -6.90 -0.27 20.33
CA LYS A 57 -5.46 -0.28 20.18
C LYS A 57 -5.07 -0.38 18.70
N ILE A 58 -4.11 0.44 18.27
CA ILE A 58 -3.48 0.40 16.94
C ILE A 58 -2.00 0.64 17.14
N ASN A 59 -1.17 -0.29 16.64
CA ASN A 59 0.28 -0.19 16.70
C ASN A 59 0.88 -0.17 15.29
N LEU A 60 1.86 0.68 15.08
CA LEU A 60 2.64 0.70 13.84
C LEU A 60 3.62 -0.48 13.83
N LYS A 61 3.50 -1.36 12.84
CA LYS A 61 4.45 -2.47 12.60
C LYS A 61 5.57 -2.04 11.67
N SER A 62 5.24 -1.43 10.56
CA SER A 62 6.21 -0.95 9.57
C SER A 62 5.65 0.18 8.72
N PHE A 63 6.55 1.01 8.23
CA PHE A 63 6.25 2.08 7.28
C PHE A 63 7.43 2.27 6.33
N TRP A 64 7.16 2.31 5.03
CA TRP A 64 8.21 2.52 4.03
C TRP A 64 7.72 3.35 2.85
N ILE A 65 8.66 3.99 2.15
CA ILE A 65 8.44 4.73 0.92
C ILE A 65 8.89 3.85 -0.24
N VAL A 66 8.04 3.68 -1.23
CA VAL A 66 8.37 3.01 -2.49
C VAL A 66 8.63 4.06 -3.56
N ARG A 67 9.78 3.98 -4.21
CA ARG A 67 10.13 4.79 -5.36
C ARG A 67 10.21 3.87 -6.58
N GLN A 68 9.16 3.87 -7.36
CA GLN A 68 9.02 3.04 -8.54
C GLN A 68 9.23 3.86 -9.80
N TYR A 69 10.03 3.34 -10.71
CA TYR A 69 10.34 3.92 -12.00
C TYR A 69 9.78 3.06 -13.14
N LYS A 70 10.03 3.50 -14.38
CA LYS A 70 9.60 2.80 -15.59
C LYS A 70 9.98 1.32 -15.56
N ASN A 71 9.02 0.46 -15.93
CA ASN A 71 9.11 -1.01 -15.97
C ASN A 71 9.28 -1.71 -14.62
N GLU A 72 9.43 -0.99 -13.53
CA GLU A 72 9.46 -1.57 -12.18
C GLU A 72 8.05 -1.92 -11.72
N TYR A 73 7.90 -2.96 -10.88
CA TYR A 73 6.59 -3.46 -10.43
C TYR A 73 6.70 -4.15 -9.07
N ASN A 74 5.55 -4.36 -8.42
CA ASN A 74 5.43 -5.28 -7.31
C ASN A 74 4.60 -6.48 -7.76
N PRO A 75 5.14 -7.72 -7.64
CA PRO A 75 4.39 -8.93 -7.97
C PRO A 75 3.17 -9.10 -7.06
N VAL A 76 2.33 -10.09 -7.33
CA VAL A 76 1.22 -10.43 -6.45
C VAL A 76 1.76 -10.87 -5.10
N HIS A 77 1.28 -10.23 -4.03
CA HIS A 77 1.72 -10.49 -2.66
C HIS A 77 0.67 -10.05 -1.64
N PHE A 78 0.92 -10.37 -0.38
CA PHE A 78 0.18 -9.90 0.79
C PHE A 78 1.16 -9.45 1.89
N HIS A 79 0.66 -8.91 2.98
CA HIS A 79 1.49 -8.34 4.04
C HIS A 79 1.33 -9.05 5.38
N GLY A 80 2.33 -8.88 6.27
CA GLY A 80 2.18 -9.22 7.68
C GLY A 80 1.48 -8.11 8.47
N GLY A 81 0.96 -8.44 9.66
CA GLY A 81 0.15 -7.54 10.48
C GLY A 81 -1.33 -7.82 10.31
N HIS A 82 -2.19 -6.85 10.60
CA HIS A 82 -3.65 -6.99 10.51
C HIS A 82 -4.24 -6.08 9.44
N ILE A 83 -3.76 -4.86 9.34
CA ILE A 83 -4.22 -3.84 8.38
C ILE A 83 -3.02 -3.30 7.63
N SER A 84 -3.17 -3.19 6.34
CA SER A 84 -2.21 -2.57 5.43
C SER A 84 -2.80 -1.33 4.76
N GLY A 85 -1.92 -0.50 4.23
CA GLY A 85 -2.36 0.61 3.41
C GLY A 85 -1.25 1.13 2.51
N VAL A 86 -1.68 1.76 1.43
CA VAL A 86 -0.82 2.45 0.46
C VAL A 86 -1.37 3.84 0.18
N GLY A 87 -0.47 4.82 0.10
CA GLY A 87 -0.86 6.17 -0.30
C GLY A 87 0.12 6.76 -1.31
N TYR A 88 -0.34 7.68 -2.16
CA TYR A 88 0.40 8.16 -3.32
C TYR A 88 0.82 9.61 -3.14
N LEU A 89 2.15 9.85 -3.21
CA LEU A 89 2.79 11.15 -2.99
C LEU A 89 3.20 11.83 -4.32
N LYS A 90 3.48 11.02 -5.34
CA LYS A 90 3.88 11.50 -6.67
C LYS A 90 3.48 10.49 -7.73
N ILE A 91 2.90 10.97 -8.81
CA ILE A 91 2.48 10.15 -9.95
C ILE A 91 2.96 10.82 -11.24
N PRO A 92 3.62 10.09 -12.16
CA PRO A 92 3.95 10.62 -13.47
C PRO A 92 2.70 10.98 -14.26
N LYS A 93 2.73 12.07 -15.03
CA LYS A 93 1.62 12.45 -15.92
C LYS A 93 1.30 11.29 -16.88
N ASN A 94 0.01 11.00 -17.05
CA ASN A 94 -0.49 9.97 -17.97
C ASN A 94 0.10 8.57 -17.69
N ILE A 95 0.35 8.22 -16.45
CA ILE A 95 0.95 6.94 -16.04
C ILE A 95 0.17 5.73 -16.59
N THR A 96 -1.16 5.81 -16.65
CA THR A 96 -2.04 4.74 -17.10
C THR A 96 -2.31 4.76 -18.61
N LYS A 97 -1.77 5.74 -19.35
CA LYS A 97 -1.96 5.83 -20.81
C LYS A 97 -1.34 4.61 -21.51
N GLY A 98 -2.15 3.85 -22.20
CA GLY A 98 -1.77 2.68 -22.98
C GLY A 98 -2.76 2.43 -24.11
N THR A 99 -2.38 1.62 -25.07
CA THR A 99 -3.17 1.29 -26.27
C THR A 99 -4.12 0.11 -26.07
N LYS A 100 -3.92 -0.68 -25.02
CA LYS A 100 -4.72 -1.89 -24.76
C LYS A 100 -6.02 -1.58 -24.00
N ARG A 101 -7.06 -2.40 -24.23
CA ARG A 101 -8.35 -2.31 -23.54
C ARG A 101 -8.22 -2.44 -22.02
N LEU A 102 -7.39 -3.38 -21.54
CA LEU A 102 -7.06 -3.53 -20.11
C LEU A 102 -6.00 -2.48 -19.72
N LYS A 103 -6.43 -1.49 -18.97
CA LYS A 103 -5.58 -0.40 -18.50
C LYS A 103 -4.86 -0.80 -17.22
N THR A 104 -3.82 -1.61 -17.33
CA THR A 104 -3.01 -2.05 -16.18
C THR A 104 -1.77 -1.17 -15.94
N ASN A 105 -1.34 -0.36 -16.92
CA ASN A 105 -0.15 0.49 -16.76
C ASN A 105 -0.24 1.37 -15.51
N GLY A 106 0.67 1.14 -14.56
CA GLY A 106 0.80 1.94 -13.36
C GLY A 106 -0.36 1.86 -12.37
N THR A 107 -1.33 0.96 -12.60
CA THR A 107 -2.44 0.72 -11.68
C THR A 107 -2.05 -0.27 -10.58
N ILE A 108 -2.92 -0.45 -9.61
CA ILE A 108 -2.84 -1.50 -8.60
C ILE A 108 -4.12 -2.34 -8.66
N ASP A 109 -3.96 -3.66 -8.65
CA ASP A 109 -5.07 -4.59 -8.51
C ASP A 109 -5.11 -5.16 -7.10
N PHE A 110 -6.32 -5.18 -6.53
CA PHE A 110 -6.65 -5.94 -5.34
C PHE A 110 -7.48 -7.15 -5.76
N ILE A 111 -7.07 -8.34 -5.33
CA ILE A 111 -7.61 -9.63 -5.74
C ILE A 111 -8.40 -10.22 -4.58
N HIS A 112 -9.70 -10.47 -4.80
CA HIS A 112 -10.60 -10.98 -3.78
C HIS A 112 -11.45 -12.13 -4.32
N GLY A 113 -11.14 -13.35 -3.91
CA GLY A 113 -11.87 -14.56 -4.33
C GLY A 113 -11.75 -14.89 -5.81
N SER A 114 -12.66 -15.69 -6.31
CA SER A 114 -12.77 -16.11 -7.71
C SER A 114 -13.87 -15.35 -8.43
N LYS A 115 -13.68 -15.13 -9.72
CA LYS A 115 -14.76 -14.57 -10.55
C LYS A 115 -15.91 -15.56 -10.65
N SER A 116 -17.11 -15.12 -10.32
CA SER A 116 -18.33 -15.90 -10.43
C SER A 116 -19.45 -15.06 -11.01
N PHE A 117 -20.61 -15.68 -11.24
CA PHE A 117 -21.81 -14.95 -11.69
C PHE A 117 -22.14 -13.83 -10.69
N LEU A 118 -22.29 -12.61 -11.19
CA LEU A 118 -22.57 -11.39 -10.42
C LEU A 118 -21.48 -10.97 -9.39
N ASN A 119 -20.27 -11.54 -9.47
CA ASN A 119 -19.18 -11.16 -8.57
C ASN A 119 -17.90 -10.81 -9.35
N ASN A 120 -17.29 -9.68 -8.99
CA ASN A 120 -15.98 -9.28 -9.49
C ASN A 120 -14.91 -9.69 -8.49
N SER A 121 -13.88 -10.41 -8.96
CA SER A 121 -12.73 -10.82 -8.15
C SER A 121 -11.59 -9.82 -8.12
N LEU A 122 -11.68 -8.75 -8.90
CA LEU A 122 -10.64 -7.73 -9.04
C LEU A 122 -11.20 -6.33 -8.81
N TYR A 123 -10.49 -5.55 -8.00
CA TYR A 123 -10.66 -4.11 -7.93
C TYR A 123 -9.40 -3.44 -8.46
N ASN A 124 -9.50 -2.82 -9.65
CA ASN A 124 -8.40 -2.07 -10.26
C ASN A 124 -8.47 -0.60 -9.85
N HIS A 125 -7.42 -0.11 -9.21
CA HIS A 125 -7.30 1.29 -8.80
C HIS A 125 -6.31 2.04 -9.69
N ASN A 126 -6.77 3.14 -10.26
CA ASN A 126 -5.92 4.11 -10.96
C ASN A 126 -5.45 5.18 -9.96
N PRO A 127 -4.17 5.15 -9.55
CA PRO A 127 -3.69 5.98 -8.46
C PRO A 127 -3.62 7.46 -8.83
N LYS A 128 -4.05 8.32 -7.89
CA LYS A 128 -3.90 9.78 -7.96
C LYS A 128 -3.11 10.26 -6.74
N VAL A 129 -2.41 11.37 -6.89
CA VAL A 129 -1.73 12.01 -5.75
C VAL A 129 -2.78 12.38 -4.69
N GLY A 130 -2.51 11.99 -3.44
CA GLY A 130 -3.42 12.19 -2.31
C GLY A 130 -4.33 10.99 -2.01
N ASP A 131 -4.46 10.01 -2.91
CA ASP A 131 -5.20 8.79 -2.61
C ASP A 131 -4.50 8.01 -1.50
N MET A 132 -5.31 7.40 -0.61
CA MET A 132 -4.87 6.40 0.37
C MET A 132 -5.89 5.27 0.41
N ILE A 133 -5.42 4.04 0.18
CA ILE A 133 -6.22 2.82 0.25
C ILE A 133 -5.81 2.05 1.50
N ILE A 134 -6.80 1.62 2.29
CA ILE A 134 -6.63 0.81 3.48
C ILE A 134 -7.34 -0.51 3.25
N PHE A 135 -6.67 -1.63 3.56
CA PHE A 135 -7.16 -2.97 3.27
C PHE A 135 -6.65 -3.98 4.31
N PRO A 136 -7.32 -5.15 4.44
CA PRO A 136 -6.82 -6.23 5.29
C PRO A 136 -5.49 -6.74 4.78
N ASN A 137 -4.57 -7.10 5.67
CA ASN A 137 -3.23 -7.55 5.33
C ASN A 137 -3.18 -8.76 4.38
N TYR A 138 -4.15 -9.66 4.47
CA TYR A 138 -4.25 -10.88 3.66
C TYR A 138 -4.73 -10.63 2.23
N LEU A 139 -5.24 -9.43 1.93
CA LEU A 139 -5.74 -9.12 0.58
C LEU A 139 -4.60 -9.09 -0.42
N MET A 140 -4.59 -10.05 -1.34
CA MET A 140 -3.59 -10.12 -2.40
C MET A 140 -3.70 -8.90 -3.30
N HIS A 141 -2.56 -8.35 -3.69
CA HIS A 141 -2.51 -7.20 -4.58
C HIS A 141 -1.22 -7.16 -5.37
N THR A 142 -1.24 -6.43 -6.49
CA THR A 142 -0.10 -6.22 -7.37
C THR A 142 -0.05 -4.79 -7.86
N ALA A 143 1.15 -4.22 -7.95
CA ALA A 143 1.34 -2.88 -8.51
C ALA A 143 2.01 -3.00 -9.87
N TYR A 144 1.27 -2.74 -10.94
CA TYR A 144 1.73 -2.91 -12.31
C TYR A 144 2.84 -1.92 -12.68
N PRO A 145 3.73 -2.34 -13.60
CA PRO A 145 4.70 -1.45 -14.20
C PRO A 145 4.03 -0.39 -15.06
N PHE A 146 4.74 0.69 -15.31
CA PHE A 146 4.35 1.71 -16.26
C PHE A 146 5.46 2.01 -17.26
N LYS A 147 5.08 2.52 -18.44
CA LYS A 147 6.01 2.76 -19.56
C LYS A 147 6.52 4.21 -19.66
N ARG A 148 5.93 5.12 -18.87
CA ARG A 148 6.30 6.54 -18.88
C ARG A 148 7.56 6.78 -18.06
N GLU A 149 8.33 7.78 -18.47
CA GLU A 149 9.43 8.29 -17.65
C GLU A 149 8.89 9.02 -16.41
N GLY A 150 9.68 9.00 -15.35
CA GLY A 150 9.35 9.64 -14.10
C GLY A 150 9.25 8.67 -12.92
N GLU A 151 8.86 9.20 -11.78
CA GLU A 151 8.79 8.48 -10.52
C GLU A 151 7.34 8.40 -10.01
N ARG A 152 6.85 7.18 -9.75
CA ARG A 152 5.72 6.97 -8.86
C ARG A 152 6.27 6.81 -7.43
N ARG A 153 5.90 7.73 -6.54
CA ARG A 153 6.27 7.66 -5.13
C ARG A 153 5.03 7.38 -4.31
N SER A 154 5.06 6.27 -3.60
CA SER A 154 4.03 5.88 -2.64
C SER A 154 4.64 5.66 -1.26
N PHE A 155 3.80 5.67 -0.24
CA PHE A 155 4.13 5.10 1.06
C PHE A 155 3.26 3.88 1.31
N SER A 156 3.81 2.93 2.06
CA SER A 156 3.07 1.77 2.52
C SER A 156 3.25 1.60 4.03
N PHE A 157 2.25 1.03 4.68
CA PHE A 157 2.32 0.75 6.10
C PHE A 157 1.60 -0.55 6.46
N ASN A 158 2.06 -1.18 7.53
CA ASN A 158 1.40 -2.30 8.17
C ASN A 158 1.15 -1.97 9.65
N LEU A 159 -0.01 -2.37 10.13
CA LEU A 159 -0.47 -2.11 11.50
C LEU A 159 -0.97 -3.39 12.14
N ASP A 160 -0.82 -3.45 13.47
CA ASP A 160 -1.53 -4.41 14.31
C ASP A 160 -2.68 -3.67 15.03
N ILE A 161 -3.84 -4.29 15.09
CA ILE A 161 -5.01 -3.81 15.83
C ILE A 161 -5.27 -4.69 17.05
N ASP A 162 -6.21 -4.32 17.89
CA ASP A 162 -6.58 -5.12 19.05
C ASP A 162 -7.07 -6.51 18.63
N LYS A 163 -6.53 -7.55 19.30
CA LYS A 163 -6.77 -8.96 19.01
C LYS A 163 -8.26 -9.29 18.95
N LYS A 164 -9.04 -8.80 19.89
CA LYS A 164 -10.49 -9.02 19.95
C LYS A 164 -11.22 -8.59 18.67
N THR A 165 -10.79 -7.50 18.02
CA THR A 165 -11.36 -7.05 16.76
C THR A 165 -10.86 -7.88 15.59
N PHE A 166 -9.59 -8.28 15.60
CA PHE A 166 -8.98 -9.09 14.57
C PHE A 166 -9.56 -10.52 14.56
N ASP A 167 -9.64 -11.17 15.72
CA ASP A 167 -10.09 -12.56 15.85
C ASP A 167 -11.56 -12.76 15.43
N VAL A 168 -12.41 -11.75 15.56
CA VAL A 168 -13.82 -11.82 15.10
C VAL A 168 -13.93 -12.08 13.58
N PHE A 169 -12.90 -11.74 12.81
CA PHE A 169 -12.88 -11.88 11.35
C PHE A 169 -11.93 -12.97 10.84
N ASN A 170 -11.20 -13.64 11.73
CA ASN A 170 -10.27 -14.71 11.39
C ASN A 170 -10.60 -16.04 12.11
N GLY A 171 -11.75 -16.10 12.72
CA GLY A 171 -12.16 -17.27 13.45
C GLY A 171 -12.96 -18.07 13.67
#